data_1dca7a20f200fd4ef74f22ee1d30aa33
#
_entry.id   1dca7a20f200fd4ef74f22ee1d30aa33
#
_cell.length_a   1.000
_cell.length_b   1.000
_cell.length_c   1.000
_cell.angle_alpha   90.00
_cell.angle_beta   90.00
_cell.angle_gamma   90.00
#
_symmetry.space_group_name_H-M   'P 1'
#
loop_
_entity.id
_entity.type
_entity.pdbx_description
1 polymer ?
#
loop_
_entity_poly.entity_id
_entity_poly.type
_entity_poly.pdbx_seq_one_letter_code
_entity_poly.pdbx_strand_id
1 'polypeptide(L)'
;FEYLLNELFAMPLEKREKRVDDYCAQLRDCTTRLANQLAWYHLKCRLEGKQEIQSAVASYASLIKRAGKRTGKQAPRLLKQAREQMKMGQKAVPAWIIPVHRALETFDPVDTVFDVAIIDEASQSSLEALVITLMAHKIIVVGDDKQVSPMMVGVNFEERDAILKKYLGPYLKNSLMFDGHTSFYEIVATAFKPVMLEEHFRCVPEIIGYSNEKMYNNRILSLRDSHSSELIPPVINYRVDGRRNGKAKINDKEAECIVSLMLACWEQ
;
A
#
# COMPACT_ATOMS: atom_id res chain seq x y z
N PHE A 1 43.92 3.78 -15.13
CA PHE A 1 42.64 4.11 -15.76
C PHE A 1 42.55 3.52 -17.17
N GLU A 2 43.51 3.81 -18.07
CA GLU A 2 43.57 3.25 -19.43
C GLU A 2 43.60 1.72 -19.47
N TYR A 3 44.32 1.08 -18.57
CA TYR A 3 44.34 -0.38 -18.43
C TYR A 3 42.94 -0.95 -18.18
N LEU A 4 42.20 -0.36 -17.24
CA LEU A 4 40.84 -0.77 -16.91
C LEU A 4 39.86 -0.53 -18.07
N LEU A 5 40.03 0.56 -18.81
CA LEU A 5 39.23 0.84 -20.01
C LEU A 5 39.49 -0.19 -21.10
N ASN A 6 40.77 -0.50 -21.35
CA ASN A 6 41.17 -1.49 -22.36
C ASN A 6 40.65 -2.90 -21.99
N GLU A 7 40.68 -3.29 -20.73
CA GLU A 7 40.10 -4.54 -20.27
C GLU A 7 38.57 -4.58 -20.45
N LEU A 8 37.90 -3.47 -20.14
CA LEU A 8 36.48 -3.32 -20.36
C LEU A 8 36.08 -3.38 -21.84
N PHE A 9 36.82 -2.71 -22.70
CA PHE A 9 36.55 -2.70 -24.15
C PHE A 9 36.89 -4.02 -24.82
N ALA A 10 37.87 -4.76 -24.32
CA ALA A 10 38.22 -6.09 -24.83
C ALA A 10 37.18 -7.19 -24.45
N MET A 11 36.30 -6.91 -23.47
CA MET A 11 35.32 -7.87 -23.04
C MET A 11 34.06 -7.86 -23.94
N PRO A 12 33.53 -9.02 -24.38
CA PRO A 12 32.28 -9.11 -25.12
C PRO A 12 31.13 -8.41 -24.41
N LEU A 13 30.21 -7.81 -25.16
CA LEU A 13 29.10 -7.01 -24.64
C LEU A 13 28.28 -7.79 -23.62
N GLU A 14 27.90 -9.02 -23.94
CA GLU A 14 27.13 -9.93 -23.06
C GLU A 14 27.82 -10.14 -21.69
N LYS A 15 29.14 -10.28 -21.69
CA LYS A 15 29.88 -10.43 -20.43
C LYS A 15 29.91 -9.13 -19.61
N ARG A 16 29.90 -7.97 -20.29
CA ARG A 16 29.83 -6.67 -19.62
C ARG A 16 28.45 -6.47 -18.97
N GLU A 17 27.39 -6.76 -19.71
CA GLU A 17 26.01 -6.70 -19.21
C GLU A 17 25.83 -7.60 -17.99
N LYS A 18 26.23 -8.86 -18.09
CA LYS A 18 26.19 -9.79 -16.97
C LYS A 18 26.95 -9.28 -15.74
N ARG A 19 28.14 -8.69 -15.91
CA ARG A 19 28.90 -8.10 -14.80
C ARG A 19 28.19 -6.92 -14.17
N VAL A 20 27.54 -6.06 -14.97
CA VAL A 20 26.72 -4.96 -14.46
C VAL A 20 25.57 -5.50 -13.63
N ASP A 21 24.86 -6.50 -14.11
CA ASP A 21 23.75 -7.13 -13.38
C ASP A 21 24.23 -7.77 -12.07
N ASP A 22 25.35 -8.48 -12.09
CA ASP A 22 25.98 -9.07 -10.91
C ASP A 22 26.35 -7.99 -9.87
N TYR A 23 26.94 -6.87 -10.30
CA TYR A 23 27.26 -5.77 -9.40
C TYR A 23 26.01 -5.06 -8.89
N CYS A 24 24.99 -4.87 -9.71
CA CYS A 24 23.70 -4.33 -9.29
C CYS A 24 23.01 -5.24 -8.25
N ALA A 25 23.09 -6.55 -8.42
CA ALA A 25 22.58 -7.51 -7.45
C ALA A 25 23.34 -7.46 -6.13
N GLN A 26 24.68 -7.44 -6.17
CA GLN A 26 25.52 -7.29 -4.99
C GLN A 26 25.28 -5.97 -4.26
N LEU A 27 25.16 -4.86 -5.00
CA LEU A 27 24.86 -3.55 -4.42
C LEU A 27 23.51 -3.56 -3.71
N ARG A 28 22.48 -4.14 -4.33
CA ARG A 28 21.16 -4.31 -3.70
C ARG A 28 21.22 -5.12 -2.42
N ASP A 29 21.92 -6.26 -2.44
CA ASP A 29 22.09 -7.11 -1.25
C ASP A 29 22.84 -6.35 -0.13
N CYS A 30 23.97 -5.72 -0.43
CA CYS A 30 24.74 -4.94 0.52
C CYS A 30 23.91 -3.79 1.10
N THR A 31 23.16 -3.05 0.26
CA THR A 31 22.30 -1.95 0.70
C THR A 31 21.19 -2.46 1.61
N THR A 32 20.56 -3.57 1.25
CA THR A 32 19.50 -4.19 2.06
C THR A 32 20.03 -4.64 3.43
N ARG A 33 21.20 -5.29 3.46
CA ARG A 33 21.83 -5.71 4.71
C ARG A 33 22.22 -4.52 5.58
N LEU A 34 22.78 -3.48 4.95
CA LEU A 34 23.17 -2.25 5.67
C LEU A 34 21.95 -1.56 6.28
N ALA A 35 20.87 -1.38 5.49
CA ALA A 35 19.64 -0.78 5.97
C ALA A 35 19.05 -1.56 7.15
N ASN A 36 19.04 -2.88 7.05
CA ASN A 36 18.53 -3.76 8.11
C ASN A 36 19.40 -3.65 9.39
N GLN A 37 20.72 -3.71 9.25
CA GLN A 37 21.63 -3.57 10.38
C GLN A 37 21.52 -2.19 11.05
N LEU A 38 21.41 -1.12 10.27
CA LEU A 38 21.21 0.23 10.79
C LEU A 38 19.87 0.37 11.53
N ALA A 39 18.80 -0.22 11.00
CA ALA A 39 17.49 -0.22 11.66
C ALA A 39 17.56 -0.88 13.05
N TRP A 40 18.19 -2.05 13.15
CA TRP A 40 18.39 -2.77 14.41
C TRP A 40 19.34 -2.01 15.36
N TYR A 41 20.43 -1.43 14.85
CA TYR A 41 21.35 -0.62 15.64
C TYR A 41 20.63 0.58 16.26
N HIS A 42 19.88 1.33 15.46
CA HIS A 42 19.12 2.47 15.95
C HIS A 42 18.03 2.09 16.95
N LEU A 43 17.34 0.95 16.72
CA LEU A 43 16.39 0.42 17.70
C LEU A 43 17.08 0.11 19.02
N LYS A 44 18.24 -0.58 19.01
CA LYS A 44 19.02 -0.88 20.19
C LYS A 44 19.40 0.41 20.93
N CYS A 45 19.97 1.39 20.24
CA CYS A 45 20.36 2.68 20.85
C CYS A 45 19.17 3.42 21.48
N ARG A 46 17.96 3.33 20.86
CA ARG A 46 16.75 3.94 21.43
C ARG A 46 16.25 3.23 22.69
N LEU A 47 16.50 1.95 22.81
CA LEU A 47 16.05 1.14 23.94
C LEU A 47 17.08 1.06 25.07
N GLU A 48 18.35 1.34 24.78
CA GLU A 48 19.44 1.24 25.75
C GLU A 48 19.21 2.19 26.93
N GLY A 49 19.27 1.64 28.16
CA GLY A 49 19.01 2.39 29.40
C GLY A 49 17.54 2.80 29.64
N LYS A 50 16.59 2.44 28.73
CA LYS A 50 15.17 2.84 28.82
C LYS A 50 14.28 1.64 29.14
N GLN A 51 14.39 1.12 30.35
CA GLN A 51 13.62 -0.05 30.79
C GLN A 51 12.10 0.11 30.69
N GLU A 52 11.57 1.33 30.88
CA GLU A 52 10.14 1.61 30.73
C GLU A 52 9.65 1.35 29.32
N ILE A 53 10.38 1.81 28.31
CA ILE A 53 10.01 1.58 26.90
C ILE A 53 10.12 0.10 26.55
N GLN A 54 11.18 -0.58 26.99
CA GLN A 54 11.37 -2.01 26.78
C GLN A 54 10.20 -2.81 27.39
N SER A 55 9.85 -2.52 28.64
CA SER A 55 8.73 -3.15 29.35
C SER A 55 7.40 -2.89 28.66
N ALA A 56 7.17 -1.68 28.18
CA ALA A 56 5.95 -1.32 27.47
C ALA A 56 5.81 -2.10 26.14
N VAL A 57 6.89 -2.21 25.35
CA VAL A 57 6.88 -3.00 24.11
C VAL A 57 6.65 -4.49 24.39
N ALA A 58 7.32 -5.05 25.38
CA ALA A 58 7.14 -6.45 25.78
C ALA A 58 5.71 -6.72 26.27
N SER A 59 5.16 -5.82 27.08
CA SER A 59 3.79 -5.89 27.60
C SER A 59 2.76 -5.81 26.46
N TYR A 60 2.95 -4.87 25.52
CA TYR A 60 2.12 -4.77 24.32
C TYR A 60 2.10 -6.08 23.54
N ALA A 61 3.27 -6.62 23.20
CA ALA A 61 3.39 -7.87 22.46
C ALA A 61 2.69 -9.04 23.16
N SER A 62 2.83 -9.15 24.49
CA SER A 62 2.14 -10.17 25.32
C SER A 62 0.63 -10.00 25.28
N LEU A 63 0.12 -8.78 25.42
CA LEU A 63 -1.32 -8.49 25.40
C LEU A 63 -1.94 -8.80 24.04
N ILE A 64 -1.29 -8.43 22.93
CA ILE A 64 -1.74 -8.75 21.57
C ILE A 64 -1.75 -10.26 21.35
N LYS A 65 -0.70 -10.97 21.77
CA LYS A 65 -0.66 -12.45 21.69
C LYS A 65 -1.82 -13.10 22.46
N ARG A 66 -2.15 -12.60 23.64
CA ARG A 66 -3.29 -13.09 24.46
C ARG A 66 -4.64 -12.75 23.85
N ALA A 67 -4.78 -11.61 23.18
CA ALA A 67 -6.00 -11.24 22.46
C ALA A 67 -6.27 -12.16 21.25
N GLY A 68 -5.27 -12.84 20.72
CA GLY A 68 -5.37 -13.85 19.66
C GLY A 68 -6.07 -13.30 18.39
N LYS A 69 -7.15 -13.96 17.97
CA LYS A 69 -7.96 -13.54 16.81
C LYS A 69 -8.77 -12.25 17.04
N ARG A 70 -8.67 -11.64 18.22
CA ARG A 70 -9.34 -10.37 18.61
C ARG A 70 -10.88 -10.43 18.63
N THR A 71 -11.47 -11.62 18.56
CA THR A 71 -12.92 -11.85 18.56
C THR A 71 -13.46 -12.39 19.89
N GLY A 72 -12.58 -12.72 20.85
CA GLY A 72 -12.96 -13.26 22.15
C GLY A 72 -13.56 -12.22 23.09
N LYS A 73 -14.38 -12.66 24.06
CA LYS A 73 -15.03 -11.79 25.07
C LYS A 73 -14.05 -10.88 25.82
N GLN A 74 -12.79 -11.30 26.02
CA GLN A 74 -11.76 -10.51 26.69
C GLN A 74 -10.96 -9.62 25.75
N ALA A 75 -11.10 -9.77 24.43
CA ALA A 75 -10.33 -9.04 23.45
C ALA A 75 -10.43 -7.51 23.59
N PRO A 76 -11.62 -6.90 23.77
CA PRO A 76 -11.73 -5.45 23.93
C PRO A 76 -10.91 -4.92 25.13
N ARG A 77 -10.93 -5.65 26.26
CA ARG A 77 -10.16 -5.30 27.45
C ARG A 77 -8.66 -5.40 27.22
N LEU A 78 -8.21 -6.48 26.58
CA LEU A 78 -6.80 -6.70 26.27
C LEU A 78 -6.27 -5.68 25.27
N LEU A 79 -7.06 -5.34 24.25
CA LEU A 79 -6.71 -4.31 23.26
C LEU A 79 -6.63 -2.91 23.89
N LYS A 80 -7.54 -2.58 24.82
CA LYS A 80 -7.45 -1.33 25.57
C LYS A 80 -6.16 -1.27 26.40
N GLN A 81 -5.82 -2.34 27.11
CA GLN A 81 -4.57 -2.41 27.88
C GLN A 81 -3.34 -2.34 26.97
N ALA A 82 -3.39 -2.98 25.80
CA ALA A 82 -2.29 -2.91 24.82
C ALA A 82 -2.10 -1.46 24.30
N ARG A 83 -3.19 -0.75 24.02
CA ARG A 83 -3.15 0.65 23.59
C ARG A 83 -2.50 1.56 24.64
N GLU A 84 -2.79 1.35 25.93
CA GLU A 84 -2.12 2.09 27.01
C GLU A 84 -0.60 1.84 27.04
N GLN A 85 -0.16 0.59 26.82
CA GLN A 85 1.27 0.30 26.72
C GLN A 85 1.92 0.94 25.49
N MET A 86 1.16 1.08 24.40
CA MET A 86 1.68 1.65 23.17
C MET A 86 1.98 3.16 23.29
N LYS A 87 1.34 3.89 24.20
CA LYS A 87 1.68 5.30 24.48
C LYS A 87 3.17 5.50 24.78
N MET A 88 3.78 4.53 25.45
CA MET A 88 5.21 4.53 25.71
C MET A 88 6.00 3.76 24.66
N GLY A 89 5.47 2.63 24.22
CA GLY A 89 6.11 1.71 23.27
C GLY A 89 6.36 2.34 21.89
N GLN A 90 5.50 3.26 21.42
CA GLN A 90 5.68 3.95 20.14
C GLN A 90 7.01 4.73 20.05
N LYS A 91 7.57 5.17 21.18
CA LYS A 91 8.85 5.89 21.23
C LYS A 91 10.05 5.00 20.82
N ALA A 92 9.88 3.69 20.82
CA ALA A 92 10.91 2.75 20.39
C ALA A 92 11.13 2.75 18.89
N VAL A 93 10.05 2.92 18.11
CA VAL A 93 10.04 2.73 16.65
C VAL A 93 9.67 4.04 15.96
N PRO A 94 10.53 4.57 15.07
CA PRO A 94 10.32 5.86 14.45
C PRO A 94 9.32 5.84 13.29
N ALA A 95 9.10 4.67 12.68
CA ALA A 95 8.22 4.52 11.53
C ALA A 95 7.35 3.26 11.67
N TRP A 96 6.08 3.42 11.36
CA TRP A 96 5.06 2.37 11.43
C TRP A 96 4.43 2.19 10.07
N ILE A 97 4.48 0.96 9.54
CA ILE A 97 3.75 0.57 8.33
C ILE A 97 2.62 -0.36 8.79
N ILE A 98 1.40 0.12 8.71
CA ILE A 98 0.27 -0.54 9.36
C ILE A 98 -1.03 -0.21 8.60
N PRO A 99 -1.96 -1.15 8.42
CA PRO A 99 -3.27 -0.85 7.86
C PRO A 99 -4.06 0.14 8.73
N VAL A 100 -4.87 1.01 8.12
CA VAL A 100 -5.64 2.07 8.81
C VAL A 100 -6.42 1.53 10.01
N HIS A 101 -7.20 0.46 9.82
CA HIS A 101 -7.99 -0.14 10.92
C HIS A 101 -7.10 -0.64 12.07
N ARG A 102 -5.88 -1.11 11.78
CA ARG A 102 -4.92 -1.53 12.82
C ARG A 102 -4.28 -0.34 13.51
N ALA A 103 -4.05 0.76 12.81
CA ALA A 103 -3.57 1.99 13.43
C ALA A 103 -4.56 2.48 14.49
N LEU A 104 -5.86 2.51 14.16
CA LEU A 104 -6.94 2.90 15.07
C LEU A 104 -7.13 1.95 16.26
N GLU A 105 -6.81 0.67 16.10
CA GLU A 105 -6.78 -0.29 17.21
C GLU A 105 -5.54 -0.13 18.12
N THR A 106 -4.41 0.26 17.55
CA THR A 106 -3.11 0.26 18.22
C THR A 106 -2.83 1.56 18.95
N PHE A 107 -3.16 2.67 18.33
CA PHE A 107 -2.89 4.01 18.85
C PHE A 107 -4.18 4.68 19.34
N ASP A 108 -4.04 5.56 20.33
CA ASP A 108 -5.13 6.41 20.77
C ASP A 108 -5.14 7.69 19.93
N PRO A 109 -6.22 7.97 19.17
CA PRO A 109 -6.28 9.16 18.33
C PRO A 109 -6.20 10.48 19.09
N VAL A 110 -6.54 10.47 20.40
CA VAL A 110 -6.51 11.69 21.23
C VAL A 110 -5.10 11.97 21.75
N ASP A 111 -4.37 10.91 22.10
CA ASP A 111 -3.10 11.02 22.80
C ASP A 111 -1.87 10.78 21.90
N THR A 112 -2.10 10.28 20.69
CA THR A 112 -1.01 9.93 19.78
C THR A 112 -0.86 10.97 18.69
N VAL A 113 0.33 11.55 18.58
CA VAL A 113 0.66 12.50 17.52
C VAL A 113 1.96 12.07 16.84
N PHE A 114 1.88 11.84 15.53
CA PHE A 114 3.02 11.58 14.67
C PHE A 114 3.48 12.88 14.00
N ASP A 115 4.75 12.97 13.63
CA ASP A 115 5.24 14.10 12.83
C ASP A 115 4.59 14.12 11.45
N VAL A 116 4.50 12.93 10.82
CA VAL A 116 3.94 12.75 9.47
C VAL A 116 3.15 11.44 9.42
N ALA A 117 1.95 11.49 8.85
CA ALA A 117 1.21 10.31 8.41
C ALA A 117 1.15 10.28 6.87
N ILE A 118 1.54 9.15 6.30
CA ILE A 118 1.42 8.89 4.85
C ILE A 118 0.32 7.87 4.68
N ILE A 119 -0.74 8.23 3.95
CA ILE A 119 -1.88 7.35 3.66
C ILE A 119 -1.80 6.98 2.20
N ASP A 120 -1.38 5.75 1.96
CA ASP A 120 -1.28 5.18 0.62
C ASP A 120 -2.57 4.48 0.23
N GLU A 121 -2.84 4.35 -1.08
CA GLU A 121 -4.10 3.82 -1.64
C GLU A 121 -5.35 4.51 -1.06
N ALA A 122 -5.27 5.83 -0.87
CA ALA A 122 -6.31 6.60 -0.21
C ALA A 122 -7.64 6.63 -0.99
N SER A 123 -7.61 6.37 -2.29
CA SER A 123 -8.81 6.19 -3.12
C SER A 123 -9.63 4.96 -2.74
N GLN A 124 -9.00 3.95 -2.12
CA GLN A 124 -9.69 2.77 -1.60
C GLN A 124 -10.00 2.87 -0.10
N SER A 125 -9.55 3.94 0.54
CA SER A 125 -9.76 4.16 1.98
C SER A 125 -11.11 4.84 2.24
N SER A 126 -11.81 4.34 3.27
CA SER A 126 -13.08 4.90 3.73
C SER A 126 -12.89 6.08 4.66
N LEU A 127 -14.00 6.60 5.21
CA LEU A 127 -14.03 7.68 6.19
C LEU A 127 -13.18 7.43 7.45
N GLU A 128 -12.87 6.18 7.76
CA GLU A 128 -12.03 5.83 8.91
C GLU A 128 -10.64 6.47 8.82
N ALA A 129 -10.13 6.68 7.60
CA ALA A 129 -8.84 7.34 7.39
C ALA A 129 -8.83 8.82 7.87
N LEU A 130 -9.99 9.47 7.97
CA LEU A 130 -10.09 10.81 8.54
C LEU A 130 -9.57 10.89 9.98
N VAL A 131 -9.74 9.84 10.76
CA VAL A 131 -9.25 9.81 12.15
C VAL A 131 -7.71 9.88 12.19
N ILE A 132 -7.03 9.34 11.18
CA ILE A 132 -5.56 9.42 11.08
C ILE A 132 -5.08 10.87 10.94
N THR A 133 -5.89 11.74 10.33
CA THR A 133 -5.54 13.16 10.19
C THR A 133 -5.41 13.89 11.54
N LEU A 134 -6.11 13.39 12.57
CA LEU A 134 -6.01 13.93 13.94
C LEU A 134 -4.75 13.43 14.67
N MET A 135 -4.11 12.39 14.14
CA MET A 135 -2.97 11.72 14.76
C MET A 135 -1.62 12.18 14.20
N ALA A 136 -1.59 13.20 13.35
CA ALA A 136 -0.34 13.67 12.76
C ALA A 136 -0.34 15.18 12.55
N HIS A 137 0.85 15.78 12.68
CA HIS A 137 1.05 17.21 12.38
C HIS A 137 1.01 17.51 10.88
N LYS A 138 1.44 16.56 10.07
CA LYS A 138 1.42 16.63 8.60
C LYS A 138 0.85 15.37 8.02
N ILE A 139 0.07 15.50 6.95
CA ILE A 139 -0.46 14.36 6.21
C ILE A 139 0.02 14.40 4.76
N ILE A 140 0.35 13.24 4.22
CA ILE A 140 0.60 13.03 2.80
C ILE A 140 -0.42 11.98 2.36
N VAL A 141 -1.24 12.31 1.38
CA VAL A 141 -2.28 11.44 0.88
C VAL A 141 -1.91 11.03 -0.54
N VAL A 142 -1.75 9.73 -0.76
CA VAL A 142 -1.43 9.13 -2.05
C VAL A 142 -2.62 8.32 -2.51
N GLY A 143 -3.10 8.57 -3.71
CA GLY A 143 -4.27 7.89 -4.27
C GLY A 143 -4.47 8.27 -5.72
N ASP A 144 -5.52 7.71 -6.31
CA ASP A 144 -5.85 7.86 -7.71
C ASP A 144 -7.37 7.91 -7.88
N ASP A 145 -7.89 9.03 -8.37
CA ASP A 145 -9.32 9.26 -8.57
C ASP A 145 -9.92 8.45 -9.75
N LYS A 146 -9.09 7.79 -10.54
CA LYS A 146 -9.49 6.92 -11.64
C LYS A 146 -9.59 5.45 -11.22
N GLN A 147 -9.16 5.12 -10.01
CA GLN A 147 -9.30 3.78 -9.44
C GLN A 147 -10.63 3.60 -8.71
N VAL A 148 -10.90 2.36 -8.33
CA VAL A 148 -12.17 1.98 -7.69
C VAL A 148 -12.28 2.62 -6.30
N SER A 149 -13.39 3.32 -6.05
CA SER A 149 -13.74 3.86 -4.75
C SER A 149 -14.20 2.77 -3.77
N PRO A 150 -14.21 3.02 -2.45
CA PRO A 150 -14.64 2.05 -1.45
C PRO A 150 -16.06 1.55 -1.70
N MET A 151 -16.27 0.24 -1.61
CA MET A 151 -17.62 -0.33 -1.66
C MET A 151 -18.20 -0.46 -0.26
N MET A 152 -19.34 0.20 -0.04
CA MET A 152 -20.10 0.10 1.21
C MET A 152 -20.96 -1.18 1.19
N VAL A 153 -20.39 -2.29 1.64
CA VAL A 153 -21.14 -3.56 1.76
C VAL A 153 -21.72 -3.68 3.17
N GLY A 154 -23.03 -3.91 3.27
CA GLY A 154 -23.70 -4.20 4.55
C GLY A 154 -24.01 -2.99 5.43
N VAL A 155 -23.96 -1.78 4.91
CA VAL A 155 -24.31 -0.56 5.64
C VAL A 155 -25.80 -0.24 5.47
N ASN A 156 -26.49 0.04 6.59
CA ASN A 156 -27.84 0.56 6.57
C ASN A 156 -27.79 2.07 6.27
N PHE A 157 -28.30 2.45 5.11
CA PHE A 157 -28.28 3.84 4.63
C PHE A 157 -29.09 4.80 5.51
N GLU A 158 -30.23 4.36 6.03
CA GLU A 158 -31.09 5.19 6.89
C GLU A 158 -30.40 5.51 8.23
N GLU A 159 -29.78 4.52 8.84
CA GLU A 159 -29.03 4.68 10.08
C GLU A 159 -27.79 5.58 9.88
N ARG A 160 -27.07 5.38 8.79
CA ARG A 160 -25.96 6.24 8.41
C ARG A 160 -26.40 7.69 8.27
N ASP A 161 -27.46 7.95 7.51
CA ASP A 161 -27.95 9.31 7.23
C ASP A 161 -28.41 10.00 8.52
N ALA A 162 -29.04 9.25 9.42
CA ALA A 162 -29.41 9.76 10.73
C ALA A 162 -28.19 10.18 11.57
N ILE A 163 -27.11 9.37 11.54
CA ILE A 163 -25.83 9.66 12.19
C ILE A 163 -25.17 10.90 11.58
N LEU A 164 -25.05 10.94 10.25
CA LEU A 164 -24.47 12.09 9.53
C LEU A 164 -25.24 13.38 9.86
N LYS A 165 -26.56 13.36 9.78
CA LYS A 165 -27.41 14.51 10.09
C LYS A 165 -27.25 14.97 11.53
N LYS A 166 -27.15 14.03 12.46
CA LYS A 166 -27.02 14.33 13.89
C LYS A 166 -25.67 14.94 14.24
N TYR A 167 -24.60 14.38 13.74
CA TYR A 167 -23.23 14.71 14.17
C TYR A 167 -22.48 15.68 13.25
N LEU A 168 -22.73 15.61 11.94
CA LEU A 168 -22.03 16.46 10.96
C LEU A 168 -22.92 17.57 10.39
N GLY A 169 -24.23 17.35 10.27
CA GLY A 169 -25.16 18.32 9.70
C GLY A 169 -25.09 19.71 10.32
N PRO A 170 -24.91 19.87 11.65
CA PRO A 170 -24.78 21.18 12.27
C PRO A 170 -23.49 21.92 11.92
N TYR A 171 -22.43 21.21 11.50
CA TYR A 171 -21.09 21.75 11.32
C TYR A 171 -20.65 21.84 9.86
N LEU A 172 -21.19 20.99 8.98
CA LEU A 172 -20.73 20.85 7.60
C LEU A 172 -21.87 21.12 6.61
N LYS A 173 -21.69 22.11 5.75
CA LYS A 173 -22.64 22.43 4.66
C LYS A 173 -22.75 21.30 3.63
N ASN A 174 -21.69 20.51 3.42
CA ASN A 174 -21.61 19.43 2.45
C ASN A 174 -21.46 18.06 3.14
N SER A 175 -22.35 17.76 4.09
CA SER A 175 -22.31 16.46 4.79
C SER A 175 -22.47 15.25 3.86
N LEU A 176 -22.99 15.43 2.65
CA LEU A 176 -23.13 14.40 1.63
C LEU A 176 -21.81 13.80 1.16
N MET A 177 -20.69 14.51 1.28
CA MET A 177 -19.37 13.98 0.97
C MET A 177 -18.91 12.88 1.94
N PHE A 178 -19.56 12.79 3.09
CA PHE A 178 -19.26 11.76 4.10
C PHE A 178 -20.24 10.60 4.02
N ASP A 179 -20.77 10.33 2.83
CA ASP A 179 -21.74 9.27 2.55
C ASP A 179 -21.15 7.85 2.60
N GLY A 180 -19.80 7.74 2.71
CA GLY A 180 -19.06 6.49 2.73
C GLY A 180 -18.81 5.88 1.35
N HIS A 181 -19.41 6.41 0.28
CA HIS A 181 -19.06 6.09 -1.10
C HIS A 181 -17.90 6.95 -1.60
N THR A 182 -17.80 8.16 -1.07
CA THR A 182 -16.70 9.08 -1.36
C THR A 182 -15.45 8.59 -0.63
N SER A 183 -14.37 8.39 -1.36
CA SER A 183 -13.10 7.96 -0.81
C SER A 183 -12.44 9.05 0.02
N PHE A 184 -11.54 8.64 0.91
CA PHE A 184 -10.75 9.60 1.67
C PHE A 184 -9.91 10.53 0.75
N TYR A 185 -9.40 10.00 -0.36
CA TYR A 185 -8.69 10.79 -1.37
C TYR A 185 -9.57 11.89 -1.96
N GLU A 186 -10.79 11.57 -2.38
CA GLU A 186 -11.72 12.54 -2.96
C GLU A 186 -12.08 13.64 -1.96
N ILE A 187 -12.29 13.30 -0.69
CA ILE A 187 -12.55 14.28 0.37
C ILE A 187 -11.36 15.24 0.50
N VAL A 188 -10.14 14.73 0.56
CA VAL A 188 -8.92 15.53 0.69
C VAL A 188 -8.68 16.39 -0.56
N ALA A 189 -8.96 15.87 -1.74
CA ALA A 189 -8.83 16.58 -3.02
C ALA A 189 -9.73 17.82 -3.13
N THR A 190 -10.81 17.90 -2.35
CA THR A 190 -11.64 19.11 -2.29
C THR A 190 -10.96 20.27 -1.55
N ALA A 191 -10.09 19.97 -0.62
CA ALA A 191 -9.38 20.97 0.18
C ALA A 191 -7.96 21.26 -0.34
N PHE A 192 -7.34 20.28 -1.01
CA PHE A 192 -5.96 20.38 -1.48
C PHE A 192 -5.89 20.05 -2.97
N LYS A 193 -5.15 20.85 -3.73
CA LYS A 193 -4.92 20.57 -5.14
C LYS A 193 -3.98 19.36 -5.27
N PRO A 194 -4.40 18.27 -5.94
CA PRO A 194 -3.54 17.12 -6.12
C PRO A 194 -2.39 17.41 -7.08
N VAL A 195 -1.25 16.75 -6.84
CA VAL A 195 -0.09 16.72 -7.73
C VAL A 195 -0.05 15.36 -8.39
N MET A 196 -0.10 15.34 -9.71
CA MET A 196 -0.01 14.11 -10.48
C MET A 196 1.44 13.66 -10.62
N LEU A 197 1.72 12.38 -10.35
CA LEU A 197 2.97 11.73 -10.68
C LEU A 197 2.87 11.21 -12.13
N GLU A 198 3.74 11.71 -13.00
CA GLU A 198 3.66 11.43 -14.44
C GLU A 198 4.61 10.32 -14.88
N GLU A 199 5.65 10.02 -14.11
CA GLU A 199 6.61 8.96 -14.40
C GLU A 199 6.16 7.60 -13.88
N HIS A 200 6.21 6.58 -14.74
CA HIS A 200 5.75 5.23 -14.45
C HIS A 200 6.84 4.20 -14.70
N PHE A 201 7.22 3.48 -13.63
CA PHE A 201 8.32 2.51 -13.64
C PHE A 201 7.87 1.05 -13.64
N ARG A 202 6.57 0.78 -13.49
CA ARG A 202 6.05 -0.59 -13.28
C ARG A 202 5.80 -1.31 -14.59
N CYS A 203 5.06 -0.70 -15.50
CA CYS A 203 4.60 -1.33 -16.73
C CYS A 203 5.33 -0.79 -17.95
N VAL A 204 5.47 -1.64 -18.95
CA VAL A 204 5.91 -1.24 -20.29
C VAL A 204 4.81 -0.43 -21.00
N PRO A 205 5.14 0.37 -22.04
CA PRO A 205 4.19 1.24 -22.72
C PRO A 205 2.93 0.52 -23.23
N GLU A 206 3.07 -0.70 -23.73
CA GLU A 206 1.96 -1.49 -24.28
C GLU A 206 0.92 -1.86 -23.22
N ILE A 207 1.35 -2.07 -21.98
CA ILE A 207 0.44 -2.42 -20.86
C ILE A 207 -0.26 -1.17 -20.34
N ILE A 208 0.47 -0.08 -20.09
CA ILE A 208 -0.12 1.13 -19.51
C ILE A 208 -0.86 1.99 -20.56
N GLY A 209 -0.57 1.81 -21.85
CA GLY A 209 -1.05 2.66 -22.92
C GLY A 209 -2.55 2.86 -22.96
N TYR A 210 -3.33 1.80 -22.79
CA TYR A 210 -4.80 1.90 -22.75
C TYR A 210 -5.29 2.78 -21.59
N SER A 211 -4.81 2.53 -20.37
CA SER A 211 -5.19 3.32 -19.20
C SER A 211 -4.70 4.77 -19.32
N ASN A 212 -3.51 4.97 -19.87
CA ASN A 212 -2.94 6.29 -20.10
C ASN A 212 -3.81 7.13 -21.05
N GLU A 213 -4.23 6.55 -22.18
CA GLU A 213 -5.11 7.22 -23.13
C GLU A 213 -6.49 7.51 -22.52
N LYS A 214 -7.12 6.51 -21.90
CA LYS A 214 -8.53 6.61 -21.47
C LYS A 214 -8.72 7.37 -20.16
N MET A 215 -7.77 7.30 -19.24
CA MET A 215 -7.94 7.81 -17.89
C MET A 215 -7.00 9.00 -17.56
N TYR A 216 -5.82 9.06 -18.18
CA TYR A 216 -4.79 10.03 -17.81
C TYR A 216 -4.41 11.00 -18.92
N ASN A 217 -5.18 11.05 -20.01
CA ASN A 217 -4.97 11.96 -21.16
C ASN A 217 -3.54 11.90 -21.73
N ASN A 218 -2.94 10.72 -21.78
CA ASN A 218 -1.57 10.47 -22.25
C ASN A 218 -0.48 11.23 -21.45
N ARG A 219 -0.74 11.55 -20.18
CA ARG A 219 0.22 12.27 -19.33
C ARG A 219 1.22 11.36 -18.65
N ILE A 220 0.97 10.05 -18.61
CA ILE A 220 1.87 9.09 -17.97
C ILE A 220 3.00 8.73 -18.94
N LEU A 221 4.23 8.95 -18.50
CA LEU A 221 5.46 8.58 -19.21
C LEU A 221 5.97 7.25 -18.66
N SER A 222 5.83 6.16 -19.44
CA SER A 222 6.46 4.88 -19.09
C SER A 222 7.97 4.97 -19.28
N LEU A 223 8.70 4.73 -18.20
CA LEU A 223 10.17 4.70 -18.18
C LEU A 223 10.73 3.27 -18.30
N ARG A 224 9.84 2.26 -18.32
CA ARG A 224 10.25 0.88 -18.55
C ARG A 224 10.25 0.58 -20.05
N ASP A 225 11.38 0.08 -20.54
CA ASP A 225 11.53 -0.32 -21.95
C ASP A 225 10.83 -1.67 -22.21
N SER A 226 10.09 -1.76 -23.32
CA SER A 226 9.45 -2.99 -23.80
C SER A 226 10.44 -4.11 -24.08
N HIS A 227 11.66 -3.76 -24.52
CA HIS A 227 12.74 -4.73 -24.81
C HIS A 227 13.31 -5.38 -23.55
N SER A 228 13.07 -4.82 -22.37
CA SER A 228 13.46 -5.41 -21.09
C SER A 228 12.49 -6.51 -20.59
N SER A 229 11.39 -6.74 -21.32
CA SER A 229 10.42 -7.78 -20.97
C SER A 229 10.87 -9.14 -21.52
N GLU A 230 10.90 -10.15 -20.67
CA GLU A 230 11.14 -11.55 -21.07
C GLU A 230 10.01 -12.11 -21.95
N LEU A 231 8.81 -11.51 -21.85
CA LEU A 231 7.61 -11.89 -22.59
C LEU A 231 7.38 -10.90 -23.75
N ILE A 232 7.57 -11.36 -24.99
CA ILE A 232 7.33 -10.60 -26.21
C ILE A 232 6.32 -11.35 -27.07
N PRO A 233 5.18 -10.73 -27.45
CA PRO A 233 4.74 -9.39 -27.08
C PRO A 233 4.20 -9.29 -25.63
N PRO A 234 4.31 -8.12 -24.97
CA PRO A 234 3.86 -7.93 -23.59
C PRO A 234 2.35 -8.07 -23.38
N VAL A 235 1.58 -7.90 -24.44
CA VAL A 235 0.12 -8.03 -24.44
C VAL A 235 -0.31 -8.91 -25.62
N ILE A 236 -1.00 -9.99 -25.32
CA ILE A 236 -1.54 -10.92 -26.31
C ILE A 236 -3.06 -10.98 -26.16
N ASN A 237 -3.76 -10.74 -27.25
CA ASN A 237 -5.21 -10.90 -27.30
C ASN A 237 -5.53 -12.33 -27.78
N TYR A 238 -6.09 -13.14 -26.89
CA TYR A 238 -6.51 -14.49 -27.20
C TYR A 238 -8.03 -14.64 -27.08
N ARG A 239 -8.71 -14.84 -28.21
CA ARG A 239 -10.16 -15.01 -28.25
C ARG A 239 -10.56 -16.47 -28.08
N VAL A 240 -11.44 -16.74 -27.12
CA VAL A 240 -12.02 -18.05 -26.87
C VAL A 240 -13.47 -18.06 -27.31
N ASP A 241 -13.84 -19.00 -28.21
CA ASP A 241 -15.23 -19.18 -28.62
C ASP A 241 -15.99 -19.99 -27.57
N GLY A 242 -16.44 -19.30 -26.54
CA GLY A 242 -17.25 -19.85 -25.46
C GLY A 242 -18.53 -19.06 -25.23
N ARG A 243 -19.55 -19.72 -24.69
CA ARG A 243 -20.81 -19.08 -24.29
C ARG A 243 -20.90 -19.05 -22.77
N ARG A 244 -21.25 -17.89 -22.24
CA ARG A 244 -21.48 -17.70 -20.81
C ARG A 244 -22.72 -18.46 -20.35
N ASN A 245 -22.59 -19.27 -19.28
CA ASN A 245 -23.73 -19.86 -18.60
C ASN A 245 -24.57 -18.74 -17.93
N GLY A 246 -25.83 -18.61 -18.37
CA GLY A 246 -26.68 -17.47 -17.98
C GLY A 246 -26.96 -17.34 -16.48
N LYS A 247 -27.03 -18.45 -15.72
CA LYS A 247 -27.27 -18.43 -14.28
C LYS A 247 -26.00 -18.23 -13.45
N ALA A 248 -24.93 -18.96 -13.79
CA ALA A 248 -23.68 -18.98 -13.01
C ALA A 248 -22.71 -17.85 -13.43
N LYS A 249 -22.96 -17.17 -14.54
CA LYS A 249 -22.07 -16.15 -15.12
C LYS A 249 -20.63 -16.69 -15.39
N ILE A 250 -20.50 -17.97 -15.65
CA ILE A 250 -19.25 -18.69 -15.91
C ILE A 250 -19.16 -19.03 -17.39
N ASN A 251 -17.98 -18.96 -17.97
CA ASN A 251 -17.65 -19.47 -19.30
C ASN A 251 -16.62 -20.60 -19.13
N ASP A 252 -17.09 -21.83 -19.24
CA ASP A 252 -16.28 -23.02 -18.99
C ASP A 252 -15.09 -23.12 -19.96
N LYS A 253 -15.30 -22.76 -21.25
CA LYS A 253 -14.22 -22.77 -22.24
C LYS A 253 -13.12 -21.75 -21.96
N GLU A 254 -13.49 -20.57 -21.48
CA GLU A 254 -12.48 -19.57 -21.04
C GLU A 254 -11.71 -20.10 -19.82
N ALA A 255 -12.39 -20.70 -18.86
CA ALA A 255 -11.75 -21.30 -17.69
C ALA A 255 -10.76 -22.40 -18.07
N GLU A 256 -11.17 -23.33 -18.96
CA GLU A 256 -10.31 -24.38 -19.49
C GLU A 256 -9.09 -23.82 -20.24
N CYS A 257 -9.30 -22.80 -21.06
CA CYS A 257 -8.22 -22.14 -21.78
C CYS A 257 -7.22 -21.47 -20.84
N ILE A 258 -7.70 -20.75 -19.81
CA ILE A 258 -6.83 -20.11 -18.79
C ILE A 258 -5.98 -21.18 -18.09
N VAL A 259 -6.59 -22.28 -17.65
CA VAL A 259 -5.87 -23.38 -16.99
C VAL A 259 -4.81 -23.98 -17.92
N SER A 260 -5.16 -24.21 -19.19
CA SER A 260 -4.22 -24.74 -20.19
C SER A 260 -3.03 -23.81 -20.42
N LEU A 261 -3.26 -22.49 -20.51
CA LEU A 261 -2.20 -21.50 -20.63
C LEU A 261 -1.31 -21.45 -19.37
N MET A 262 -1.91 -21.52 -18.19
CA MET A 262 -1.15 -21.59 -16.94
C MET A 262 -0.25 -22.84 -16.86
N LEU A 263 -0.77 -24.00 -17.27
CA LEU A 263 0.02 -25.23 -17.31
C LEU A 263 1.16 -25.13 -18.32
N ALA A 264 0.90 -24.60 -19.52
CA ALA A 264 1.94 -24.40 -20.52
C ALA A 264 3.06 -23.45 -20.04
N CYS A 265 2.73 -22.40 -19.28
CA CYS A 265 3.72 -21.53 -18.66
C CYS A 265 4.48 -22.18 -17.49
N TRP A 266 3.89 -23.20 -16.87
CA TRP A 266 4.54 -23.96 -15.78
C TRP A 266 5.54 -25.00 -16.30
N GLU A 267 5.28 -25.57 -17.48
CA GLU A 267 6.09 -26.62 -18.09
C GLU A 267 7.32 -26.06 -18.85
N GLN A 268 7.39 -24.75 -19.09
CA GLN A 268 8.55 -24.04 -19.64
C GLN A 268 9.53 -23.59 -18.53
#